data_87606a37e9b6683a328d8e13f996f4db
#
_entry.id   87606a37e9b6683a328d8e13f996f4db
#
_cell.length_a   1.000
_cell.length_b   1.000
_cell.length_c   1.000
_cell.angle_alpha   90.00
_cell.angle_beta   90.00
_cell.angle_gamma   90.00
#
_symmetry.space_group_name_H-M   'P 1'
#
loop_
_entity.id
_entity.type
_entity.pdbx_description
1 polymer ?
#
loop_
_entity_poly.entity_id
_entity_poly.type
_entity_poly.pdbx_seq_one_letter_code
_entity_poly.pdbx_strand_id
1 'polypeptide(L)'
;MATAPKSGELIRLIINVEAQNDFYPGYPLIKRGIYYCSRMISAQYGTEFSSAQYDKIRKVYSIWICMNPPKSRENTITQYSIAEKPLVGHVTEKVE
;
A
#
# COMPACT_ATOMS: atom_id res chain seq x y z
N MET A 1 1.41 -2.44 -12.97
CA MET A 1 2.05 -3.59 -12.34
C MET A 1 3.48 -3.71 -12.80
N ALA A 2 4.40 -3.98 -11.86
CA ALA A 2 5.82 -4.13 -12.16
C ALA A 2 6.30 -5.48 -11.64
N THR A 3 7.36 -6.01 -12.26
CA THR A 3 7.99 -7.26 -11.83
C THR A 3 9.49 -7.03 -11.62
N ALA A 4 10.06 -7.74 -10.65
CA ALA A 4 11.49 -7.67 -10.37
C ALA A 4 12.00 -9.07 -10.03
N PRO A 5 13.20 -9.45 -10.50
CA PRO A 5 13.78 -10.75 -10.16
C PRO A 5 14.28 -10.76 -8.72
N LYS A 6 14.10 -11.89 -8.06
CA LYS A 6 14.64 -12.15 -6.73
C LYS A 6 14.93 -13.64 -6.62
N SER A 7 16.19 -14.01 -6.39
CA SER A 7 16.60 -15.42 -6.24
C SER A 7 16.09 -16.31 -7.40
N GLY A 8 16.11 -15.80 -8.62
CA GLY A 8 15.63 -16.52 -9.79
C GLY A 8 14.13 -16.53 -9.96
N GLU A 9 13.39 -15.94 -9.01
CA GLU A 9 11.93 -15.80 -9.08
C GLU A 9 11.54 -14.37 -9.45
N LEU A 10 10.32 -14.21 -9.96
CA LEU A 10 9.77 -12.90 -10.25
C LEU A 10 8.86 -12.47 -9.10
N ILE A 11 9.08 -11.24 -8.62
CA ILE A 11 8.18 -10.60 -7.67
C ILE A 11 7.23 -9.70 -8.46
N ARG A 12 5.94 -9.91 -8.27
CA ARG A 12 4.92 -9.12 -8.90
C ARG A 12 4.49 -8.00 -7.97
N LEU A 13 4.62 -6.76 -8.43
CA LEU A 13 4.23 -5.60 -7.66
C LEU A 13 3.05 -4.90 -8.32
N ILE A 14 2.07 -4.51 -7.53
CA ILE A 14 0.92 -3.74 -7.98
C ILE A 14 1.05 -2.35 -7.38
N ILE A 15 1.30 -1.36 -8.23
CA ILE A 15 1.68 -0.03 -7.79
C ILE A 15 0.80 1.02 -8.46
N ASN A 16 0.34 1.97 -7.67
CA ASN A 16 -0.25 3.21 -8.12
C ASN A 16 0.68 4.35 -7.74
N VAL A 17 0.97 5.25 -8.67
CA VAL A 17 1.81 6.42 -8.41
C VAL A 17 1.01 7.68 -8.70
N GLU A 18 0.95 8.58 -7.73
CA GLU A 18 0.23 9.84 -7.83
C GLU A 18 1.17 11.02 -7.61
N ALA A 19 1.08 12.03 -8.48
CA ALA A 19 1.72 13.32 -8.25
C ALA A 19 0.64 14.26 -7.70
N GLN A 20 0.78 14.67 -6.43
CA GLN A 20 -0.21 15.46 -5.73
C GLN A 20 0.30 16.88 -5.53
N ASN A 21 -0.39 17.85 -6.13
CA ASN A 21 0.01 19.25 -6.06
C ASN A 21 -0.37 19.88 -4.71
N ASP A 22 -1.58 19.64 -4.24
CA ASP A 22 -2.06 20.21 -2.99
C ASP A 22 -2.03 19.16 -1.88
N PHE A 23 -1.24 19.41 -0.82
CA PHE A 23 -1.14 18.49 0.30
C PHE A 23 -2.41 18.44 1.14
N TYR A 24 -3.16 19.55 1.19
CA TYR A 24 -4.41 19.65 1.94
C TYR A 24 -5.60 19.97 1.02
N PRO A 25 -6.05 18.99 0.22
CA PRO A 25 -7.15 19.24 -0.74
C PRO A 25 -8.54 19.22 -0.09
N GLY A 26 -8.63 19.44 1.22
CA GLY A 26 -9.89 19.42 1.96
C GLY A 26 -10.11 18.13 2.75
N TYR A 27 -9.15 17.21 2.70
CA TYR A 27 -9.20 15.95 3.45
C TYR A 27 -7.77 15.41 3.59
N PRO A 28 -7.51 14.52 4.57
CA PRO A 28 -6.20 13.88 4.69
C PRO A 28 -5.90 12.97 3.49
N LEU A 29 -4.75 13.12 2.88
CA LEU A 29 -4.38 12.32 1.70
C LEU A 29 -4.36 10.82 1.97
N ILE A 30 -4.06 10.40 3.21
CA ILE A 30 -4.04 8.98 3.54
C ILE A 30 -5.39 8.31 3.26
N LYS A 31 -6.49 9.04 3.35
CA LYS A 31 -7.80 8.47 3.05
C LYS A 31 -7.94 8.08 1.58
N ARG A 32 -7.41 8.89 0.67
CA ARG A 32 -7.36 8.51 -0.75
C ARG A 32 -6.41 7.34 -0.98
N GLY A 33 -5.27 7.34 -0.29
CA GLY A 33 -4.34 6.22 -0.37
C GLY A 33 -4.98 4.90 0.03
N ILE A 34 -5.73 4.90 1.14
CA ILE A 34 -6.46 3.72 1.59
C ILE A 34 -7.47 3.28 0.53
N TYR A 35 -8.20 4.21 -0.05
CA TYR A 35 -9.17 3.90 -1.08
C TYR A 35 -8.52 3.26 -2.31
N TYR A 36 -7.42 3.83 -2.78
CA TYR A 36 -6.72 3.30 -3.94
C TYR A 36 -6.15 1.91 -3.67
N CYS A 37 -5.56 1.69 -2.50
CA CYS A 37 -5.07 0.37 -2.13
C CYS A 37 -6.20 -0.64 -2.05
N SER A 38 -7.34 -0.25 -1.48
CA SER A 38 -8.51 -1.13 -1.41
C SER A 38 -9.01 -1.52 -2.78
N ARG A 39 -9.03 -0.57 -3.73
CA ARG A 39 -9.42 -0.87 -5.10
C ARG A 39 -8.44 -1.81 -5.79
N MET A 40 -7.14 -1.61 -5.59
CA MET A 40 -6.13 -2.48 -6.18
C MET A 40 -6.20 -3.89 -5.62
N ILE A 41 -6.53 -4.05 -4.34
CA ILE A 41 -6.73 -5.36 -3.74
C ILE A 41 -8.00 -6.01 -4.31
N SER A 42 -9.10 -5.27 -4.32
CA SER A 42 -10.38 -5.77 -4.82
C SER A 42 -10.32 -6.17 -6.30
N ALA A 43 -9.58 -5.40 -7.09
CA ALA A 43 -9.45 -5.67 -8.53
C ALA A 43 -8.68 -6.97 -8.83
N GLN A 44 -8.01 -7.54 -7.86
CA GLN A 44 -7.28 -8.80 -8.05
C GLN A 44 -8.21 -10.01 -8.10
N TYR A 45 -9.45 -9.88 -7.67
CA TYR A 45 -10.38 -11.00 -7.71
C TYR A 45 -10.66 -11.39 -9.15
N GLY A 46 -10.52 -12.69 -9.44
CA GLY A 46 -10.69 -13.21 -10.79
C GLY A 46 -9.40 -13.20 -11.62
N THR A 47 -8.35 -12.49 -11.20
CA THR A 47 -7.07 -12.47 -11.89
C THR A 47 -5.94 -13.06 -11.05
N GLU A 48 -5.73 -12.54 -9.85
CA GLU A 48 -4.68 -13.02 -8.96
C GLU A 48 -5.18 -14.09 -7.98
N PHE A 49 -6.46 -14.00 -7.59
CA PHE A 49 -7.07 -15.00 -6.72
C PHE A 49 -8.55 -15.18 -7.08
N SER A 50 -9.12 -16.28 -6.64
CA SER A 50 -10.55 -16.58 -6.82
C SER A 50 -11.07 -17.37 -5.64
N SER A 51 -12.40 -17.42 -5.48
CA SER A 51 -13.03 -18.11 -4.35
C SER A 51 -12.44 -17.68 -3.03
N ALA A 52 -12.00 -18.60 -2.19
CA ALA A 52 -11.42 -18.32 -0.89
C ALA A 52 -9.88 -18.37 -0.88
N GLN A 53 -9.24 -18.18 -2.04
CA GLN A 53 -7.79 -18.25 -2.16
C GLN A 53 -7.13 -16.92 -1.75
N TYR A 54 -7.47 -16.43 -0.57
CA TYR A 54 -6.98 -15.12 -0.08
C TYR A 54 -5.46 -15.06 0.09
N ASP A 55 -4.80 -16.19 0.27
CA ASP A 55 -3.35 -16.27 0.36
C ASP A 55 -2.65 -15.84 -0.93
N LYS A 56 -3.37 -15.79 -2.04
CA LYS A 56 -2.82 -15.36 -3.34
C LYS A 56 -2.93 -13.89 -3.59
N ILE A 57 -3.51 -13.13 -2.66
CA ILE A 57 -3.58 -11.68 -2.78
C ILE A 57 -2.18 -11.10 -2.77
N ARG A 58 -1.88 -10.27 -3.77
CA ARG A 58 -0.59 -9.60 -3.89
C ARG A 58 -0.58 -8.30 -3.10
N LYS A 59 0.59 -7.93 -2.60
CA LYS A 59 0.78 -6.63 -1.95
C LYS A 59 0.54 -5.51 -2.96
N VAL A 60 -0.03 -4.43 -2.48
CA VAL A 60 -0.29 -3.23 -3.28
C VAL A 60 0.40 -2.05 -2.64
N TYR A 61 0.83 -1.12 -3.48
CA TYR A 61 1.48 0.11 -3.03
C TYR A 61 0.82 1.30 -3.71
N SER A 62 0.52 2.33 -2.93
CA SER A 62 0.12 3.62 -3.47
C SER A 62 1.21 4.62 -3.07
N ILE A 63 1.91 5.15 -4.07
CA ILE A 63 3.05 6.04 -3.86
C ILE A 63 2.63 7.45 -4.25
N TRP A 64 2.82 8.38 -3.32
CA TRP A 64 2.42 9.77 -3.50
C TRP A 64 3.61 10.69 -3.47
N ILE A 65 3.77 11.45 -4.54
CA ILE A 65 4.81 12.46 -4.66
C ILE A 65 4.12 13.81 -4.46
N CYS A 66 4.36 14.43 -3.30
CA CYS A 66 3.72 15.69 -2.95
C CYS A 66 4.57 16.85 -3.44
N MET A 67 4.01 17.66 -4.34
CA MET A 67 4.75 18.72 -5.03
C MET A 67 4.90 19.98 -4.18
N ASN A 68 3.90 20.29 -3.34
CA ASN A 68 3.90 21.48 -2.49
C ASN A 68 3.56 21.10 -1.05
N PRO A 69 4.44 20.37 -0.36
CA PRO A 69 4.19 20.00 1.03
C PRO A 69 4.38 21.18 1.97
N PRO A 70 3.75 21.17 3.17
CA PRO A 70 4.08 22.13 4.21
C PRO A 70 5.50 21.90 4.70
N LYS A 71 6.11 22.92 5.33
CA LYS A 71 7.49 22.83 5.79
C LYS A 71 7.76 21.63 6.68
N SER A 72 6.82 21.27 7.53
CA SER A 72 6.95 20.11 8.42
C SER A 72 7.04 18.77 7.68
N ARG A 73 6.71 18.74 6.41
CA ARG A 73 6.72 17.52 5.59
C ARG A 73 7.78 17.56 4.48
N GLU A 74 8.49 18.68 4.33
CA GLU A 74 9.54 18.77 3.32
C GLU A 74 10.65 17.76 3.59
N ASN A 75 11.17 17.16 2.52
CA ASN A 75 12.27 16.20 2.57
C ASN A 75 12.01 15.01 3.50
N THR A 76 10.76 14.57 3.54
CA THR A 76 10.36 13.42 4.35
C THR A 76 9.77 12.33 3.48
N ILE A 77 9.91 11.10 3.96
CA ILE A 77 9.23 9.93 3.41
C ILE A 77 8.46 9.31 4.57
N THR A 78 7.15 9.19 4.41
CA THR A 78 6.28 8.61 5.44
C THR A 78 5.58 7.40 4.86
N GLN A 79 5.58 6.31 5.59
CA GLN A 79 4.89 5.09 5.19
C GLN A 79 3.68 4.86 6.09
N TYR A 80 2.56 4.49 5.46
CA TYR A 80 1.36 4.04 6.16
C TYR A 80 1.10 2.60 5.75
N SER A 81 0.77 1.76 6.71
CA SER A 81 0.51 0.35 6.44
C SER A 81 -0.50 -0.20 7.44
N ILE A 82 -1.11 -1.33 7.06
CA ILE A 82 -1.92 -2.11 8.00
C ILE A 82 -0.97 -3.06 8.70
N ALA A 83 -0.99 -3.05 10.03
CA ALA A 83 -0.07 -3.87 10.82
C ALA A 83 -0.81 -4.48 12.00
N GLU A 84 -0.34 -5.66 12.41
CA GLU A 84 -0.82 -6.30 13.61
C GLU A 84 -0.23 -5.60 14.84
N LYS A 85 -1.07 -5.36 15.85
CA LYS A 85 -0.64 -4.83 17.13
C LYS A 85 -1.31 -5.64 18.24
N PRO A 86 -0.59 -6.52 18.93
CA PRO A 86 -1.18 -7.26 20.04
C PRO A 86 -1.51 -6.32 21.20
N LEU A 87 -2.75 -6.35 21.68
CA LEU A 87 -3.21 -5.51 22.77
C LEU A 87 -3.28 -6.28 24.08
N VAL A 88 -3.51 -7.59 24.00
CA VAL A 88 -3.58 -8.48 25.16
C VAL A 88 -2.83 -9.75 24.79
N GLY A 89 -2.09 -10.29 25.76
CA GLY A 89 -1.31 -11.51 25.56
C GLY A 89 0.03 -11.25 24.90
N HIS A 90 0.80 -12.33 24.73
CA HIS A 90 2.13 -12.28 24.14
C HIS A 90 2.13 -13.01 22.79
N VAL A 91 2.50 -12.28 21.73
CA VAL A 91 2.56 -12.83 20.38
C VAL A 91 4.02 -13.10 20.04
N THR A 92 4.34 -14.35 19.70
CA THR A 92 5.72 -14.77 19.39
C THR A 92 6.03 -14.79 17.92
N GLU A 93 5.02 -14.63 17.04
CA GLU A 93 5.20 -14.58 15.59
C GLU A 93 4.49 -13.35 15.04
N LYS A 94 4.88 -12.93 13.84
CA LYS A 94 4.26 -11.80 13.16
C LYS A 94 3.60 -12.24 11.88
N VAL A 95 2.44 -11.66 11.58
CA VAL A 95 1.75 -11.82 10.30
C VAL A 95 2.11 -10.64 9.42
N GLU A 96 2.54 -10.93 8.21
CA GLU A 96 2.89 -9.91 7.22
C GLU A 96 1.70 -9.50 6.35
#